data_d2302ac420d0355f5d0e58d61f06e32d
#
_entry.id   d2302ac420d0355f5d0e58d61f06e32d
#
_cell.length_a   1.000
_cell.length_b   1.000
_cell.length_c   1.000
_cell.angle_alpha   90.00
_cell.angle_beta   90.00
_cell.angle_gamma   90.00
#
_symmetry.space_group_name_H-M   'P 1'
#
loop_
_entity.id
_entity.type
_entity.pdbx_description
1 polymer ?
#
loop_
_entity_poly.entity_id
_entity_poly.type
_entity_poly.pdbx_seq_one_letter_code
_entity_poly.pdbx_strand_id
1 'polypeptide(L)'
;GLIRASVTVQDKDNQRFAALGAGKRAVVVGGAGRMGQWLIRFLTDQGYEAGSLDPATALDERGWAHDALPSADLVICSAPPAATAELYAQWTSAPPAGVVADIASIKTPLIEPIRALQHAGARVASFHPMFGPSAVLLRDCDVVICDTGDAEATGTIEKLFQSTTVHVVHLPLAEHDRIMADVLSLAHATAIAFALALPDTKHVVRSTTLHALETLAANIVRESPDVYYEIQALNPYSMAALQRMRGALDRVVDAIASRNAEGFRALLHEGRTRTPGT
;
A
#
# COMPACT_ATOMS: atom_id res chain seq x y z
N GLY A 1 -20.48 -16.82 4.16
CA GLY A 1 -21.07 -16.59 2.85
C GLY A 1 -22.05 -15.43 2.81
N LEU A 2 -23.26 -15.56 3.36
CA LEU A 2 -24.35 -14.57 3.25
C LEU A 2 -24.05 -13.22 3.94
N ILE A 3 -23.43 -13.23 5.11
CA ILE A 3 -23.08 -12.00 5.83
C ILE A 3 -22.05 -11.19 5.06
N ARG A 4 -21.03 -11.85 4.47
CA ARG A 4 -20.02 -11.17 3.64
C ARG A 4 -20.66 -10.56 2.37
N ALA A 5 -21.58 -11.27 1.72
CA ALA A 5 -22.28 -10.76 0.55
C ALA A 5 -23.16 -9.55 0.89
N SER A 6 -23.85 -9.56 2.02
CA SER A 6 -24.69 -8.44 2.49
C SER A 6 -23.88 -7.18 2.80
N VAL A 7 -22.72 -7.33 3.48
CA VAL A 7 -21.81 -6.19 3.78
C VAL A 7 -21.21 -5.62 2.50
N THR A 8 -20.83 -6.46 1.54
CA THR A 8 -20.31 -6.01 0.23
C THR A 8 -21.33 -5.19 -0.55
N VAL A 9 -22.61 -5.61 -0.53
CA VAL A 9 -23.69 -4.87 -1.19
C VAL A 9 -23.90 -3.53 -0.50
N GLN A 10 -23.92 -3.49 0.82
CA GLN A 10 -24.14 -2.27 1.59
C GLN A 10 -22.99 -1.27 1.44
N ASP A 11 -21.73 -1.73 1.40
CA ASP A 11 -20.56 -0.86 1.13
C ASP A 11 -20.63 -0.28 -0.29
N LYS A 12 -21.02 -1.07 -1.30
CA LYS A 12 -21.21 -0.59 -2.67
C LYS A 12 -22.37 0.39 -2.80
N ASP A 13 -23.47 0.16 -2.11
CA ASP A 13 -24.60 1.07 -2.12
C ASP A 13 -24.24 2.41 -1.46
N ASN A 14 -23.52 2.39 -0.32
CA ASN A 14 -23.03 3.60 0.34
C ASN A 14 -22.08 4.41 -0.57
N GLN A 15 -21.20 3.76 -1.32
CA GLN A 15 -20.31 4.40 -2.28
C GLN A 15 -21.08 5.07 -3.43
N ARG A 16 -22.09 4.41 -3.98
CA ARG A 16 -22.96 4.96 -5.04
C ARG A 16 -23.76 6.18 -4.57
N PHE A 17 -24.20 6.21 -3.33
CA PHE A 17 -24.94 7.35 -2.77
C PHE A 17 -24.08 8.59 -2.56
N ALA A 18 -22.76 8.46 -2.44
CA ALA A 18 -21.86 9.60 -2.26
C ALA A 18 -21.75 10.48 -3.51
N ALA A 19 -21.90 9.89 -4.72
CA ALA A 19 -21.84 10.57 -6.03
C ALA A 19 -20.72 11.63 -6.16
N LEU A 20 -19.60 11.44 -5.46
CA LEU A 20 -18.49 12.40 -5.32
C LEU A 20 -17.89 12.76 -6.68
N GLY A 21 -17.92 11.81 -7.61
CA GLY A 21 -17.36 11.92 -8.95
C GLY A 21 -18.34 12.32 -10.04
N ALA A 22 -19.61 12.67 -9.71
CA ALA A 22 -20.59 13.00 -10.73
C ALA A 22 -20.15 14.17 -11.62
N GLY A 23 -20.02 13.90 -12.92
CA GLY A 23 -19.52 14.88 -13.92
C GLY A 23 -18.03 15.16 -13.86
N LYS A 24 -17.24 14.36 -13.12
CA LYS A 24 -15.79 14.50 -12.98
C LYS A 24 -15.05 13.35 -13.65
N ARG A 25 -13.84 13.66 -14.12
CA ARG A 25 -12.92 12.69 -14.72
C ARG A 25 -11.83 12.29 -13.75
N ALA A 26 -11.52 10.98 -13.73
CA ALA A 26 -10.40 10.44 -13.00
C ALA A 26 -9.49 9.63 -13.93
N VAL A 27 -8.21 9.97 -13.97
CA VAL A 27 -7.20 9.24 -14.73
C VAL A 27 -6.36 8.42 -13.76
N VAL A 28 -6.27 7.11 -14.00
CA VAL A 28 -5.37 6.21 -13.26
C VAL A 28 -4.17 5.89 -14.12
N VAL A 29 -3.02 6.44 -13.78
CA VAL A 29 -1.74 6.13 -14.42
C VAL A 29 -1.24 4.79 -13.89
N GLY A 30 -0.88 3.86 -14.79
CA GLY A 30 -0.63 2.47 -14.39
C GLY A 30 -1.93 1.67 -14.19
N GLY A 31 -3.00 2.09 -14.88
CA GLY A 31 -4.34 1.51 -14.75
C GLY A 31 -4.48 0.07 -15.23
N ALA A 32 -3.57 -0.43 -16.09
CA ALA A 32 -3.52 -1.84 -16.49
C ALA A 32 -3.02 -2.77 -15.36
N GLY A 33 -2.31 -2.21 -14.38
CA GLY A 33 -1.86 -2.95 -13.19
C GLY A 33 -3.02 -3.40 -12.30
N ARG A 34 -2.78 -4.43 -11.47
CA ARG A 34 -3.82 -4.99 -10.59
C ARG A 34 -4.43 -3.94 -9.64
N MET A 35 -3.59 -3.10 -9.03
CA MET A 35 -4.06 -2.04 -8.14
C MET A 35 -4.71 -0.87 -8.91
N GLY A 36 -4.18 -0.55 -10.11
CA GLY A 36 -4.78 0.42 -11.01
C GLY A 36 -6.21 0.03 -11.42
N GLN A 37 -6.42 -1.23 -11.78
CA GLN A 37 -7.76 -1.75 -12.08
C GLN A 37 -8.71 -1.70 -10.88
N TRP A 38 -8.19 -1.95 -9.66
CA TRP A 38 -8.97 -1.79 -8.43
C TRP A 38 -9.41 -0.34 -8.26
N LEU A 39 -8.49 0.62 -8.44
CA LEU A 39 -8.79 2.06 -8.36
C LEU A 39 -9.82 2.50 -9.40
N ILE A 40 -9.70 2.06 -10.64
CA ILE A 40 -10.67 2.40 -11.69
C ILE A 40 -12.07 1.95 -11.29
N ARG A 41 -12.22 0.71 -10.81
CA ARG A 41 -13.52 0.22 -10.31
C ARG A 41 -14.02 1.04 -9.13
N PHE A 42 -13.15 1.30 -8.15
CA PHE A 42 -13.48 2.07 -6.95
C PHE A 42 -13.95 3.49 -7.27
N LEU A 43 -13.29 4.18 -8.19
CA LEU A 43 -13.65 5.53 -8.63
C LEU A 43 -14.93 5.53 -9.48
N THR A 44 -15.10 4.52 -10.33
CA THR A 44 -16.34 4.36 -11.14
C THR A 44 -17.55 4.13 -10.23
N ASP A 45 -17.41 3.32 -9.18
CA ASP A 45 -18.48 3.08 -8.19
C ASP A 45 -18.85 4.37 -7.43
N GLN A 46 -17.95 5.35 -7.34
CA GLN A 46 -18.21 6.69 -6.77
C GLN A 46 -18.69 7.72 -7.80
N GLY A 47 -18.95 7.32 -9.04
CA GLY A 47 -19.53 8.15 -10.08
C GLY A 47 -18.53 8.94 -10.94
N TYR A 48 -17.22 8.71 -10.79
CA TYR A 48 -16.24 9.29 -11.70
C TYR A 48 -16.29 8.61 -13.09
N GLU A 49 -16.08 9.41 -14.15
CA GLU A 49 -15.65 8.88 -15.43
C GLU A 49 -14.17 8.48 -15.29
N ALA A 50 -13.93 7.23 -14.88
CA ALA A 50 -12.59 6.74 -14.57
C ALA A 50 -12.02 5.92 -15.72
N GLY A 51 -10.75 6.16 -16.06
CA GLY A 51 -10.04 5.44 -17.12
C GLY A 51 -8.55 5.27 -16.83
N SER A 52 -7.91 4.41 -17.62
CA SER A 52 -6.50 4.05 -17.53
C SER A 52 -5.66 4.92 -18.45
N LEU A 53 -4.56 5.44 -17.94
CA LEU A 53 -3.44 5.92 -18.76
C LEU A 53 -2.28 4.95 -18.55
N ASP A 54 -2.14 4.01 -19.47
CA ASP A 54 -1.17 2.93 -19.37
C ASP A 54 -0.82 2.44 -20.79
N PRO A 55 0.45 2.22 -21.12
CA PRO A 55 0.86 1.72 -22.44
C PRO A 55 0.23 0.36 -22.81
N ALA A 56 -0.18 -0.42 -21.81
CA ALA A 56 -0.81 -1.73 -22.00
C ALA A 56 -2.33 -1.65 -22.19
N THR A 57 -2.95 -0.47 -22.05
CA THR A 57 -4.40 -0.29 -22.21
C THR A 57 -4.71 0.36 -23.57
N ALA A 58 -5.50 -0.31 -24.41
CA ALA A 58 -5.96 0.27 -25.65
C ALA A 58 -6.94 1.44 -25.41
N LEU A 59 -6.94 2.45 -26.28
CA LEU A 59 -7.78 3.64 -26.12
C LEU A 59 -9.28 3.35 -26.21
N ASP A 60 -9.67 2.26 -26.89
CA ASP A 60 -11.05 1.77 -27.01
C ASP A 60 -11.52 0.94 -25.79
N GLU A 61 -10.59 0.56 -24.92
CA GLU A 61 -10.88 -0.19 -23.67
C GLU A 61 -10.88 0.73 -22.44
N ARG A 62 -11.41 1.94 -22.56
CA ARG A 62 -11.34 3.01 -21.53
C ARG A 62 -9.92 3.46 -21.22
N GLY A 63 -8.99 3.34 -22.18
CA GLY A 63 -7.69 3.99 -22.12
C GLY A 63 -7.84 5.48 -22.41
N TRP A 64 -7.08 6.27 -21.69
CA TRP A 64 -7.01 7.72 -21.88
C TRP A 64 -5.71 8.08 -22.59
N ALA A 65 -5.78 9.00 -23.52
CA ALA A 65 -4.59 9.58 -24.11
C ALA A 65 -3.96 10.60 -23.15
N HIS A 66 -2.69 10.92 -23.35
CA HIS A 66 -1.98 11.91 -22.53
C HIS A 66 -2.64 13.30 -22.51
N ASP A 67 -3.41 13.64 -23.53
CA ASP A 67 -4.18 14.88 -23.63
C ASP A 67 -5.38 14.93 -22.67
N ALA A 68 -5.77 13.83 -22.07
CA ALA A 68 -6.78 13.80 -21.02
C ALA A 68 -6.30 14.33 -19.66
N LEU A 69 -4.98 14.30 -19.39
CA LEU A 69 -4.40 14.71 -18.11
C LEU A 69 -4.70 16.18 -17.75
N PRO A 70 -4.56 17.16 -18.68
CA PRO A 70 -4.81 18.56 -18.33
C PRO A 70 -6.24 18.87 -17.87
N SER A 71 -7.21 18.07 -18.31
CA SER A 71 -8.65 18.26 -18.01
C SER A 71 -9.19 17.28 -16.96
N ALA A 72 -8.35 16.42 -16.38
CA ALA A 72 -8.77 15.50 -15.33
C ALA A 72 -8.97 16.24 -14.00
N ASP A 73 -10.04 15.92 -13.29
CA ASP A 73 -10.30 16.43 -11.93
C ASP A 73 -9.44 15.70 -10.89
N LEU A 74 -9.07 14.45 -11.20
CA LEU A 74 -8.25 13.60 -10.33
C LEU A 74 -7.31 12.73 -11.18
N VAL A 75 -6.03 12.73 -10.84
CA VAL A 75 -5.02 11.86 -11.43
C VAL A 75 -4.40 11.01 -10.33
N ILE A 76 -4.51 9.69 -10.40
CA ILE A 76 -3.90 8.79 -9.41
C ILE A 76 -2.81 7.95 -10.07
N CYS A 77 -1.58 8.08 -9.58
CA CYS A 77 -0.44 7.28 -10.01
C CYS A 77 -0.39 5.96 -9.24
N SER A 78 -0.65 4.87 -9.96
CA SER A 78 -0.53 3.47 -9.51
C SER A 78 0.65 2.77 -10.21
N ALA A 79 1.62 3.53 -10.67
CA ALA A 79 2.86 3.06 -11.28
C ALA A 79 3.97 2.88 -10.21
N PRO A 80 5.06 2.16 -10.53
CA PRO A 80 6.23 2.08 -9.65
C PRO A 80 6.76 3.46 -9.22
N PRO A 81 7.34 3.59 -8.01
CA PRO A 81 7.78 4.88 -7.48
C PRO A 81 8.74 5.65 -8.39
N ALA A 82 9.66 4.95 -9.06
CA ALA A 82 10.58 5.58 -10.00
C ALA A 82 9.86 6.20 -11.22
N ALA A 83 8.95 5.45 -11.82
CA ALA A 83 8.14 5.95 -12.94
C ALA A 83 7.21 7.10 -12.51
N THR A 84 6.64 7.02 -11.31
CA THR A 84 5.83 8.11 -10.75
C THR A 84 6.67 9.37 -10.53
N ALA A 85 7.89 9.25 -10.03
CA ALA A 85 8.81 10.37 -9.85
C ALA A 85 9.18 11.05 -11.19
N GLU A 86 9.44 10.25 -12.22
CA GLU A 86 9.70 10.75 -13.58
C GLU A 86 8.50 11.51 -14.17
N LEU A 87 7.30 10.98 -13.99
CA LEU A 87 6.07 11.64 -14.43
C LEU A 87 5.85 12.97 -13.71
N TYR A 88 6.06 13.00 -12.39
CA TYR A 88 5.94 14.23 -11.60
C TYR A 88 6.95 15.28 -12.09
N ALA A 89 8.18 14.89 -12.37
CA ALA A 89 9.19 15.79 -12.95
C ALA A 89 8.76 16.33 -14.33
N GLN A 90 8.22 15.49 -15.21
CA GLN A 90 7.70 15.92 -16.53
C GLN A 90 6.54 16.91 -16.37
N TRP A 91 5.62 16.66 -15.45
CA TRP A 91 4.44 17.52 -15.23
C TRP A 91 4.76 18.87 -14.60
N THR A 92 5.96 19.11 -14.10
CA THR A 92 6.34 20.44 -13.62
C THR A 92 6.26 21.53 -14.70
N SER A 93 6.40 21.16 -15.98
CA SER A 93 6.29 22.11 -17.10
C SER A 93 4.85 22.44 -17.48
N ALA A 94 3.91 21.52 -17.25
CA ALA A 94 2.49 21.65 -17.52
C ALA A 94 1.70 20.78 -16.51
N PRO A 95 1.49 21.25 -15.29
CA PRO A 95 0.83 20.48 -14.26
C PRO A 95 -0.62 20.16 -14.62
N PRO A 96 -1.14 18.95 -14.27
CA PRO A 96 -2.57 18.68 -14.32
C PRO A 96 -3.37 19.69 -13.49
N ALA A 97 -4.54 20.09 -14.00
CA ALA A 97 -5.38 21.10 -13.33
C ALA A 97 -6.07 20.55 -12.05
N GLY A 98 -6.38 19.26 -12.05
CA GLY A 98 -7.00 18.60 -10.91
C GLY A 98 -5.99 18.16 -9.84
N VAL A 99 -6.49 17.39 -8.88
CA VAL A 99 -5.65 16.81 -7.83
C VAL A 99 -4.83 15.66 -8.41
N VAL A 100 -3.53 15.69 -8.17
CA VAL A 100 -2.60 14.58 -8.47
C VAL A 100 -2.33 13.82 -7.18
N ALA A 101 -2.34 12.49 -7.23
CA ALA A 101 -2.02 11.65 -6.07
C ALA A 101 -1.20 10.43 -6.48
N ASP A 102 -0.42 9.89 -5.56
CA ASP A 102 0.22 8.57 -5.67
C ASP A 102 -0.28 7.61 -4.60
N ILE A 103 -0.16 6.32 -4.89
CA ILE A 103 -0.46 5.22 -3.96
C ILE A 103 0.77 4.40 -3.57
N ALA A 104 1.96 4.94 -3.80
CA ALA A 104 3.20 4.19 -3.59
C ALA A 104 3.34 3.66 -2.16
N SER A 105 3.80 2.41 -2.04
CA SER A 105 4.05 1.78 -0.74
C SER A 105 5.28 2.36 -0.03
N ILE A 106 6.13 3.08 -0.74
CA ILE A 106 7.32 3.79 -0.23
C ILE A 106 7.30 5.22 -0.76
N LYS A 107 7.48 6.19 0.13
CA LYS A 107 7.34 7.63 -0.16
C LYS A 107 8.65 8.36 -0.37
N THR A 108 9.75 7.86 0.19
CA THR A 108 11.07 8.53 0.09
C THR A 108 11.43 8.96 -1.34
N PRO A 109 11.27 8.12 -2.39
CA PRO A 109 11.58 8.53 -3.76
C PRO A 109 10.69 9.65 -4.32
N LEU A 110 9.53 9.88 -3.70
CA LEU A 110 8.51 10.82 -4.18
C LEU A 110 8.53 12.17 -3.43
N ILE A 111 9.22 12.27 -2.30
CA ILE A 111 9.20 13.49 -1.47
C ILE A 111 9.61 14.74 -2.27
N GLU A 112 10.76 14.69 -2.94
CA GLU A 112 11.23 15.83 -3.74
C GLU A 112 10.43 16.05 -5.03
N PRO A 113 10.06 14.99 -5.81
CA PRO A 113 9.12 15.13 -6.92
C PRO A 113 7.77 15.76 -6.54
N ILE A 114 7.18 15.38 -5.40
CA ILE A 114 5.94 15.99 -4.88
C ILE A 114 6.15 17.49 -4.65
N ARG A 115 7.21 17.88 -3.94
CA ARG A 115 7.55 19.29 -3.67
C ARG A 115 7.76 20.09 -4.95
N ALA A 116 8.51 19.54 -5.90
CA ALA A 116 8.77 20.19 -7.17
C ALA A 116 7.47 20.41 -7.96
N LEU A 117 6.58 19.43 -7.99
CA LEU A 117 5.31 19.52 -8.69
C LEU A 117 4.36 20.51 -8.01
N GLN A 118 4.35 20.58 -6.67
CA GLN A 118 3.61 21.61 -5.90
C GLN A 118 4.15 23.03 -6.18
N HIS A 119 5.47 23.21 -6.22
CA HIS A 119 6.06 24.49 -6.59
C HIS A 119 5.72 24.94 -8.01
N ALA A 120 5.47 24.00 -8.91
CA ALA A 120 4.98 24.26 -10.27
C ALA A 120 3.47 24.60 -10.31
N GLY A 121 2.78 24.57 -9.18
CA GLY A 121 1.37 24.96 -9.05
C GLY A 121 0.37 23.79 -9.04
N ALA A 122 0.82 22.55 -9.06
CA ALA A 122 -0.06 21.38 -8.93
C ALA A 122 -0.57 21.21 -7.49
N ARG A 123 -1.75 20.64 -7.36
CA ARG A 123 -2.33 20.19 -6.10
C ARG A 123 -2.00 18.71 -5.90
N VAL A 124 -1.18 18.39 -4.91
CA VAL A 124 -0.61 17.04 -4.78
C VAL A 124 -0.94 16.44 -3.42
N ALA A 125 -1.57 15.26 -3.46
CA ALA A 125 -1.78 14.39 -2.32
C ALA A 125 -0.92 13.12 -2.44
N SER A 126 -0.78 12.38 -1.36
CA SER A 126 -0.13 11.09 -1.34
C SER A 126 -0.85 10.18 -0.34
N PHE A 127 -1.16 8.95 -0.74
CA PHE A 127 -1.81 7.99 0.15
C PHE A 127 -1.30 6.57 -0.11
N HIS A 128 -1.56 5.67 0.84
CA HIS A 128 -1.12 4.29 0.74
C HIS A 128 -2.24 3.36 1.21
N PRO A 129 -2.94 2.66 0.30
CA PRO A 129 -3.84 1.58 0.67
C PRO A 129 -3.04 0.42 1.27
N MET A 130 -3.30 0.10 2.55
CA MET A 130 -2.62 -0.99 3.26
C MET A 130 -3.24 -2.35 2.95
N PHE A 131 -3.72 -2.52 1.73
CA PHE A 131 -4.34 -3.75 1.23
C PHE A 131 -4.01 -3.99 -0.24
N GLY A 132 -4.08 -5.25 -0.64
CA GLY A 132 -3.83 -5.64 -2.04
C GLY A 132 -5.07 -5.52 -2.93
N PRO A 133 -4.89 -5.70 -4.25
CA PRO A 133 -5.94 -5.53 -5.27
C PRO A 133 -7.08 -6.57 -5.18
N SER A 134 -6.92 -7.61 -4.37
CA SER A 134 -7.95 -8.60 -4.08
C SER A 134 -8.93 -8.19 -2.97
N ALA A 135 -8.71 -7.03 -2.33
CA ALA A 135 -9.59 -6.53 -1.30
C ALA A 135 -10.97 -6.18 -1.89
N VAL A 136 -12.00 -6.89 -1.44
CA VAL A 136 -13.40 -6.67 -1.83
C VAL A 136 -14.15 -5.93 -0.72
N LEU A 137 -13.81 -6.23 0.52
CA LEU A 137 -14.31 -5.56 1.72
C LEU A 137 -13.18 -4.74 2.29
N LEU A 138 -13.44 -3.46 2.53
CA LEU A 138 -12.48 -2.54 3.15
C LEU A 138 -12.58 -2.51 4.68
N ARG A 139 -13.48 -3.30 5.25
CA ARG A 139 -13.55 -3.51 6.70
C ARG A 139 -12.24 -4.12 7.17
N ASP A 140 -11.73 -3.61 8.27
CA ASP A 140 -10.45 -4.03 8.87
C ASP A 140 -9.22 -3.75 7.97
N CYS A 141 -9.38 -2.86 6.97
CA CYS A 141 -8.29 -2.35 6.17
C CYS A 141 -7.96 -0.91 6.57
N ASP A 142 -6.68 -0.55 6.46
CA ASP A 142 -6.21 0.82 6.66
C ASP A 142 -5.92 1.49 5.31
N VAL A 143 -6.10 2.81 5.28
CA VAL A 143 -5.53 3.70 4.27
C VAL A 143 -4.73 4.77 4.98
N VAL A 144 -3.45 4.83 4.68
CA VAL A 144 -2.59 5.89 5.18
C VAL A 144 -2.67 7.09 4.25
N ILE A 145 -3.07 8.24 4.75
CA ILE A 145 -3.04 9.53 4.05
C ILE A 145 -1.82 10.30 4.54
N CYS A 146 -0.91 10.61 3.62
CA CYS A 146 0.31 11.32 3.93
C CYS A 146 0.11 12.83 3.81
N ASP A 147 0.51 13.58 4.84
CA ASP A 147 0.48 15.05 4.80
C ASP A 147 1.59 15.54 3.86
N THR A 148 1.19 16.08 2.72
CA THR A 148 2.07 16.70 1.72
C THR A 148 2.21 18.21 1.90
N GLY A 149 1.51 18.81 2.86
CA GLY A 149 1.35 20.24 3.02
C GLY A 149 0.22 20.86 2.19
N ASP A 150 -0.48 20.07 1.35
CA ASP A 150 -1.66 20.49 0.58
C ASP A 150 -2.93 19.89 1.20
N ALA A 151 -3.53 20.66 2.11
CA ALA A 151 -4.72 20.21 2.85
C ALA A 151 -5.94 20.00 1.94
N GLU A 152 -6.07 20.74 0.83
CA GLU A 152 -7.21 20.61 -0.07
C GLU A 152 -7.08 19.37 -0.94
N ALA A 153 -5.88 19.08 -1.47
CA ALA A 153 -5.61 17.85 -2.19
C ALA A 153 -5.78 16.62 -1.28
N THR A 154 -5.21 16.68 -0.07
CA THR A 154 -5.36 15.64 0.96
C THR A 154 -6.82 15.39 1.29
N GLY A 155 -7.62 16.43 1.52
CA GLY A 155 -9.05 16.34 1.80
C GLY A 155 -9.86 15.77 0.62
N THR A 156 -9.40 15.95 -0.62
CA THR A 156 -10.02 15.35 -1.80
C THR A 156 -9.85 13.83 -1.78
N ILE A 157 -8.66 13.34 -1.45
CA ILE A 157 -8.41 11.89 -1.31
C ILE A 157 -9.17 11.31 -0.12
N GLU A 158 -9.18 11.99 1.03
CA GLU A 158 -9.88 11.51 2.22
C GLU A 158 -11.39 11.30 1.96
N LYS A 159 -12.02 12.22 1.22
CA LYS A 159 -13.44 12.09 0.84
C LYS A 159 -13.76 10.83 0.08
N LEU A 160 -12.83 10.28 -0.73
CA LEU A 160 -13.02 9.03 -1.44
C LEU A 160 -13.29 7.85 -0.50
N PHE A 161 -12.80 7.93 0.73
CA PHE A 161 -12.92 6.85 1.71
C PHE A 161 -13.99 7.07 2.77
N GLN A 162 -14.60 8.27 2.85
CA GLN A 162 -15.61 8.61 3.87
C GLN A 162 -16.86 7.72 3.85
N SER A 163 -17.24 7.21 2.67
CA SER A 163 -18.39 6.31 2.52
C SER A 163 -18.02 4.83 2.66
N THR A 164 -16.77 4.52 2.96
CA THR A 164 -16.26 3.15 3.13
C THR A 164 -16.11 2.79 4.60
N THR A 165 -15.87 1.50 4.86
CA THR A 165 -15.57 1.00 6.21
C THR A 165 -14.08 0.95 6.52
N VAL A 166 -13.23 1.54 5.67
CA VAL A 166 -11.78 1.60 5.86
C VAL A 166 -11.43 2.52 7.05
N HIS A 167 -10.40 2.17 7.77
CA HIS A 167 -9.83 3.04 8.78
C HIS A 167 -8.79 3.97 8.13
N VAL A 168 -9.00 5.30 8.24
CA VAL A 168 -8.09 6.30 7.70
C VAL A 168 -7.08 6.70 8.78
N VAL A 169 -5.79 6.61 8.43
CA VAL A 169 -4.67 6.99 9.29
C VAL A 169 -3.92 8.13 8.64
N HIS A 170 -3.68 9.22 9.38
CA HIS A 170 -2.88 10.35 8.90
C HIS A 170 -1.44 10.26 9.40
N LEU A 171 -0.48 10.41 8.49
CA LEU A 171 0.95 10.45 8.81
C LEU A 171 1.63 11.63 8.10
N PRO A 172 2.64 12.25 8.72
CA PRO A 172 3.55 13.12 7.99
C PRO A 172 4.24 12.34 6.86
N LEU A 173 4.33 12.90 5.66
CA LEU A 173 4.95 12.25 4.50
C LEU A 173 6.38 11.75 4.81
N ALA A 174 7.15 12.54 5.55
CA ALA A 174 8.52 12.19 5.94
C ALA A 174 8.63 11.04 6.96
N GLU A 175 7.55 10.76 7.71
CA GLU A 175 7.54 9.69 8.73
C GLU A 175 7.01 8.36 8.19
N HIS A 176 6.34 8.39 7.03
CA HIS A 176 5.70 7.22 6.45
C HIS A 176 6.64 6.04 6.35
N ASP A 177 7.79 6.20 5.70
CA ASP A 177 8.69 5.08 5.40
C ASP A 177 9.38 4.53 6.66
N ARG A 178 9.56 5.37 7.68
CA ARG A 178 10.08 4.92 8.98
C ARG A 178 9.10 3.94 9.64
N ILE A 179 7.80 4.23 9.57
CA ILE A 179 6.75 3.35 10.09
C ILE A 179 6.61 2.10 9.20
N MET A 180 6.65 2.27 7.88
CA MET A 180 6.54 1.15 6.93
C MET A 180 7.73 0.18 7.00
N ALA A 181 8.88 0.60 7.53
CA ALA A 181 9.99 -0.32 7.79
C ALA A 181 9.60 -1.43 8.78
N ASP A 182 8.81 -1.12 9.78
CA ASP A 182 8.33 -2.11 10.74
C ASP A 182 7.07 -2.83 10.23
N VAL A 183 6.13 -2.09 9.63
CA VAL A 183 4.83 -2.63 9.19
C VAL A 183 4.96 -3.52 7.95
N LEU A 184 5.82 -3.15 6.99
CA LEU A 184 6.00 -3.86 5.73
C LEU A 184 7.35 -4.58 5.67
N SER A 185 8.48 -3.84 5.76
CA SER A 185 9.78 -4.45 5.48
C SER A 185 10.11 -5.58 6.46
N LEU A 186 9.93 -5.35 7.75
CA LEU A 186 10.16 -6.36 8.77
C LEU A 186 9.22 -7.56 8.60
N ALA A 187 7.91 -7.32 8.42
CA ALA A 187 6.91 -8.37 8.30
C ALA A 187 7.13 -9.24 7.05
N HIS A 188 7.35 -8.59 5.89
CA HIS A 188 7.57 -9.30 4.62
C HIS A 188 8.87 -10.11 4.65
N ALA A 189 9.98 -9.50 5.08
CA ALA A 189 11.26 -10.21 5.14
C ALA A 189 11.21 -11.40 6.12
N THR A 190 10.50 -11.27 7.24
CA THR A 190 10.27 -12.38 8.17
C THR A 190 9.55 -13.54 7.50
N ALA A 191 8.48 -13.27 6.78
CA ALA A 191 7.70 -14.29 6.08
C ALA A 191 8.49 -14.94 4.94
N ILE A 192 9.27 -14.16 4.18
CA ILE A 192 10.16 -14.67 3.12
C ILE A 192 11.24 -15.56 3.75
N ALA A 193 11.92 -15.10 4.81
CA ALA A 193 12.95 -15.86 5.49
C ALA A 193 12.40 -17.17 6.08
N PHE A 194 11.19 -17.13 6.65
CA PHE A 194 10.51 -18.32 7.13
C PHE A 194 10.25 -19.30 5.98
N ALA A 195 9.73 -18.85 4.83
CA ALA A 195 9.51 -19.71 3.66
C ALA A 195 10.79 -20.38 3.17
N LEU A 196 11.90 -19.62 3.14
CA LEU A 196 13.22 -20.14 2.72
C LEU A 196 13.83 -21.14 3.72
N ALA A 197 13.46 -21.04 4.99
CA ALA A 197 13.92 -21.93 6.03
C ALA A 197 13.15 -23.27 6.09
N LEU A 198 12.02 -23.36 5.40
CA LEU A 198 11.27 -24.61 5.32
C LEU A 198 12.03 -25.65 4.48
N PRO A 199 12.04 -26.92 4.89
CA PRO A 199 12.62 -28.00 4.09
C PRO A 199 11.78 -28.28 2.84
N ASP A 200 12.41 -28.78 1.78
CA ASP A 200 11.74 -29.15 0.53
C ASP A 200 10.72 -30.32 0.66
N THR A 201 10.70 -30.95 1.83
CA THR A 201 9.83 -32.10 2.10
C THR A 201 8.51 -31.66 2.72
N LYS A 202 7.41 -32.27 2.29
CA LYS A 202 6.10 -32.03 2.92
C LYS A 202 6.09 -32.57 4.35
N HIS A 203 5.66 -31.73 5.29
CA HIS A 203 5.45 -32.15 6.66
C HIS A 203 4.28 -33.13 6.76
N VAL A 204 4.50 -34.26 7.44
CA VAL A 204 3.46 -35.28 7.71
C VAL A 204 2.52 -34.77 8.81
N VAL A 205 3.03 -33.92 9.72
CA VAL A 205 2.27 -33.35 10.84
C VAL A 205 2.38 -31.82 10.80
N ARG A 206 1.27 -31.12 11.07
CA ARG A 206 1.23 -29.67 11.16
C ARG A 206 0.74 -29.21 12.55
N SER A 207 1.45 -28.23 13.13
CA SER A 207 0.93 -27.48 14.26
C SER A 207 0.08 -26.29 13.77
N THR A 208 -0.76 -25.74 14.65
CA THR A 208 -1.51 -24.51 14.37
C THR A 208 -0.59 -23.33 14.09
N THR A 209 0.53 -23.23 14.80
CA THR A 209 1.57 -22.20 14.59
C THR A 209 2.22 -22.33 13.21
N LEU A 210 2.63 -23.54 12.82
CA LEU A 210 3.20 -23.79 11.49
C LEU A 210 2.21 -23.38 10.39
N HIS A 211 0.95 -23.80 10.52
CA HIS A 211 -0.08 -23.47 9.53
C HIS A 211 -0.30 -21.95 9.37
N ALA A 212 -0.31 -21.20 10.47
CA ALA A 212 -0.44 -19.74 10.42
C ALA A 212 0.74 -19.09 9.69
N LEU A 213 1.97 -19.50 9.99
CA LEU A 213 3.18 -18.98 9.35
C LEU A 213 3.27 -19.39 7.87
N GLU A 214 2.93 -20.65 7.53
CA GLU A 214 2.86 -21.09 6.13
C GLU A 214 1.84 -20.29 5.32
N THR A 215 0.68 -19.97 5.90
CA THR A 215 -0.36 -19.18 5.26
C THR A 215 0.13 -17.75 4.99
N LEU A 216 0.74 -17.11 5.97
CA LEU A 216 1.33 -15.78 5.84
C LEU A 216 2.42 -15.76 4.76
N ALA A 217 3.36 -16.69 4.83
CA ALA A 217 4.46 -16.79 3.88
C ALA A 217 3.94 -17.04 2.45
N ALA A 218 2.98 -17.95 2.27
CA ALA A 218 2.40 -18.25 0.97
C ALA A 218 1.69 -17.06 0.33
N ASN A 219 1.06 -16.20 1.11
CA ASN A 219 0.43 -14.99 0.60
C ASN A 219 1.47 -13.99 0.06
N ILE A 220 2.63 -13.90 0.73
CA ILE A 220 3.69 -12.97 0.35
C ILE A 220 4.50 -13.48 -0.85
N VAL A 221 4.96 -14.73 -0.85
CA VAL A 221 5.84 -15.24 -1.91
C VAL A 221 5.13 -15.47 -3.26
N ARG A 222 3.80 -15.36 -3.31
CA ARG A 222 3.00 -15.47 -4.54
C ARG A 222 2.69 -14.13 -5.21
N GLU A 223 2.97 -13.03 -4.53
CA GLU A 223 2.77 -11.69 -5.08
C GLU A 223 3.92 -11.27 -6.01
N SER A 224 3.87 -10.06 -6.57
CA SER A 224 4.91 -9.57 -7.49
C SER A 224 6.26 -9.41 -6.77
N PRO A 225 7.31 -10.11 -7.21
CA PRO A 225 8.64 -9.98 -6.62
C PRO A 225 9.18 -8.55 -6.67
N ASP A 226 8.88 -7.81 -7.74
CA ASP A 226 9.37 -6.46 -7.95
C ASP A 226 8.80 -5.49 -6.91
N VAL A 227 7.50 -5.57 -6.61
CA VAL A 227 6.85 -4.75 -5.58
C VAL A 227 7.48 -5.01 -4.21
N TYR A 228 7.69 -6.28 -3.86
CA TYR A 228 8.31 -6.61 -2.57
C TYR A 228 9.78 -6.21 -2.50
N TYR A 229 10.51 -6.31 -3.62
CA TYR A 229 11.88 -5.81 -3.72
C TYR A 229 11.93 -4.29 -3.53
N GLU A 230 11.08 -3.54 -4.21
CA GLU A 230 10.99 -2.08 -4.08
C GLU A 230 10.70 -1.63 -2.65
N ILE A 231 9.72 -2.29 -1.97
CA ILE A 231 9.42 -2.03 -0.55
C ILE A 231 10.66 -2.20 0.33
N GLN A 232 11.49 -3.21 0.05
CA GLN A 232 12.70 -3.46 0.83
C GLN A 232 13.86 -2.52 0.47
N ALA A 233 14.08 -2.32 -0.84
CA ALA A 233 15.27 -1.65 -1.34
C ALA A 233 15.17 -0.11 -1.31
N LEU A 234 13.96 0.43 -1.53
CA LEU A 234 13.75 1.89 -1.61
C LEU A 234 13.45 2.52 -0.25
N ASN A 235 13.08 1.74 0.75
CA ASN A 235 12.87 2.26 2.10
C ASN A 235 14.21 2.37 2.85
N PRO A 236 14.70 3.58 3.16
CA PRO A 236 16.00 3.78 3.80
C PRO A 236 16.08 3.21 5.22
N TYR A 237 14.95 2.91 5.84
CA TYR A 237 14.89 2.36 7.20
C TYR A 237 14.79 0.83 7.23
N SER A 238 14.59 0.15 6.08
CA SER A 238 14.43 -1.30 6.01
C SER A 238 15.61 -2.05 6.62
N MET A 239 16.84 -1.67 6.27
CA MET A 239 18.03 -2.37 6.75
C MET A 239 18.15 -2.36 8.27
N ALA A 240 17.78 -1.27 8.93
CA ALA A 240 17.81 -1.19 10.39
C ALA A 240 16.76 -2.14 11.03
N ALA A 241 15.56 -2.24 10.44
CA ALA A 241 14.50 -3.16 10.87
C ALA A 241 14.94 -4.64 10.70
N LEU A 242 15.54 -4.98 9.56
CA LEU A 242 16.04 -6.32 9.29
C LEU A 242 17.21 -6.73 10.19
N GLN A 243 18.10 -5.79 10.51
CA GLN A 243 19.19 -6.03 11.46
C GLN A 243 18.65 -6.30 12.88
N ARG A 244 17.62 -5.57 13.32
CA ARG A 244 16.93 -5.86 14.60
C ARG A 244 16.35 -7.28 14.61
N MET A 245 15.70 -7.70 13.52
CA MET A 245 15.13 -9.04 13.38
C MET A 245 16.21 -10.12 13.45
N ARG A 246 17.31 -9.94 12.70
CA ARG A 246 18.45 -10.87 12.73
C ARG A 246 19.01 -10.99 14.14
N GLY A 247 19.30 -9.88 14.81
CA GLY A 247 19.80 -9.90 16.18
C GLY A 247 18.82 -10.53 17.20
N ALA A 248 17.51 -10.37 16.99
CA ALA A 248 16.53 -11.05 17.82
C ALA A 248 16.56 -12.57 17.60
N LEU A 249 16.70 -13.03 16.36
CA LEU A 249 16.83 -14.45 16.05
C LEU A 249 18.14 -15.04 16.64
N ASP A 250 19.27 -14.33 16.53
CA ASP A 250 20.55 -14.74 17.09
C ASP A 250 20.43 -14.95 18.63
N ARG A 251 19.77 -14.02 19.33
CA ARG A 251 19.50 -14.15 20.77
C ARG A 251 18.70 -15.41 21.13
N VAL A 252 17.71 -15.77 20.31
CA VAL A 252 16.93 -16.99 20.49
C VAL A 252 17.81 -18.23 20.28
N VAL A 253 18.62 -18.23 19.22
CA VAL A 253 19.57 -19.32 18.91
C VAL A 253 20.57 -19.50 20.05
N ASP A 254 21.19 -18.43 20.54
CA ASP A 254 22.17 -18.45 21.62
C ASP A 254 21.57 -19.01 22.94
N ALA A 255 20.36 -18.60 23.30
CA ALA A 255 19.69 -19.10 24.50
C ALA A 255 19.40 -20.61 24.41
N ILE A 256 19.04 -21.10 23.22
CA ILE A 256 18.82 -22.54 22.98
C ILE A 256 20.15 -23.29 22.98
N ALA A 257 21.16 -22.82 22.26
CA ALA A 257 22.47 -23.47 22.15
C ALA A 257 23.17 -23.60 23.50
N SER A 258 23.08 -22.56 24.33
CA SER A 258 23.66 -22.54 25.70
C SER A 258 22.78 -23.21 26.75
N ARG A 259 21.61 -23.74 26.38
CA ARG A 259 20.60 -24.30 27.29
C ARG A 259 20.20 -23.34 28.43
N ASN A 260 20.20 -22.03 28.14
CA ASN A 260 19.89 -20.99 29.10
C ASN A 260 18.36 -20.80 29.22
N ALA A 261 17.70 -21.60 30.05
CA ALA A 261 16.25 -21.55 30.23
C ALA A 261 15.76 -20.21 30.84
N GLU A 262 16.55 -19.55 31.66
CA GLU A 262 16.19 -18.26 32.26
C GLU A 262 16.28 -17.16 31.18
N GLY A 263 17.36 -17.11 30.42
CA GLY A 263 17.50 -16.20 29.28
C GLY A 263 16.38 -16.38 28.25
N PHE A 264 15.99 -17.62 27.95
CA PHE A 264 14.87 -17.88 27.04
C PHE A 264 13.53 -17.36 27.57
N ARG A 265 13.25 -17.53 28.88
CA ARG A 265 12.05 -16.95 29.52
C ARG A 265 12.05 -15.42 29.43
N ALA A 266 13.21 -14.79 29.62
CA ALA A 266 13.35 -13.35 29.52
C ALA A 266 13.03 -12.84 28.10
N LEU A 267 13.45 -13.55 27.04
CA LEU A 267 13.09 -13.24 25.65
C LEU A 267 11.57 -13.29 25.42
N LEU A 268 10.89 -14.32 25.94
CA LEU A 268 9.44 -14.41 25.84
C LEU A 268 8.74 -13.29 26.60
N HIS A 269 9.25 -12.90 27.76
CA HIS A 269 8.70 -11.77 28.50
C HIS A 269 8.86 -10.45 27.73
N GLU A 270 10.04 -10.19 27.18
CA GLU A 270 10.30 -9.03 26.32
C GLU A 270 9.36 -9.03 25.09
N GLY A 271 9.17 -10.17 24.46
CA GLY A 271 8.24 -10.31 23.33
C GLY A 271 6.80 -9.92 23.71
N ARG A 272 6.30 -10.35 24.87
CA ARG A 272 4.95 -9.99 25.34
C ARG A 272 4.73 -8.49 25.50
N THR A 273 5.75 -7.73 25.89
CA THR A 273 5.63 -6.27 26.04
C THR A 273 5.56 -5.55 24.70
N ARG A 274 6.05 -6.18 23.62
CA ARG A 274 6.08 -5.63 22.27
C ARG A 274 4.90 -6.07 21.40
N THR A 275 4.25 -7.16 21.78
CA THR A 275 3.05 -7.69 21.11
C THR A 275 1.89 -7.66 22.09
N PRO A 276 1.26 -6.49 22.34
CA PRO A 276 0.07 -6.42 23.17
C PRO A 276 -0.99 -7.37 22.59
N GLY A 277 -1.62 -8.14 23.47
CA GLY A 277 -2.61 -9.13 23.09
C GLY A 277 -3.74 -8.47 22.27
N THR A 278 -4.07 -9.10 21.18
CA THR A 278 -5.26 -8.82 20.37
C THR A 278 -6.51 -9.27 21.11
#